data_d5f0715515b9910e30a5f22ef3dc7e41
#
_entry.id   d5f0715515b9910e30a5f22ef3dc7e41
#
_cell.length_a   1.000
_cell.length_b   1.000
_cell.length_c   1.000
_cell.angle_alpha   90.00
_cell.angle_beta   90.00
_cell.angle_gamma   90.00
#
_symmetry.space_group_name_H-M   'P 1'
#
loop_
_entity.id
_entity.type
_entity.pdbx_description
1 polymer ?
#
loop_
_entity_poly.entity_id
_entity_poly.type
_entity_poly.pdbx_seq_one_letter_code
_entity_poly.pdbx_strand_id
1 'polypeptide(L)'
;LPVSVSKSFLWDRQFAIQWNLLQSLSMNLSTATNARIEEPSGAVNKRLFAEEYTIWKDSVKNSLRHFGTPWEYQQSFNATLNVPLNNIPSLNWMTLTSSYNATYNWNRGATIDDTTSVGNTINNQGRLSVNGRFNFETLYNKSKFLKSVNQKFNNRGNNSRVPQKRNRYQRTVTLRADTSTLVKHNLGSKKPVVSATLKGEAYPIKYK
;
A
#
# COMPACT_ATOMS: atom_id res chain seq x y z
N LEU A 1 -0.52 -2.43 62.24
CA LEU A 1 -1.25 -1.93 61.08
C LEU A 1 -1.68 -3.11 60.25
N PRO A 2 -2.96 -3.26 59.84
CA PRO A 2 -3.41 -4.34 58.98
C PRO A 2 -2.69 -4.18 57.61
N VAL A 3 -2.08 -5.27 57.15
CA VAL A 3 -1.44 -5.31 55.82
C VAL A 3 -2.54 -5.36 54.76
N SER A 4 -2.67 -4.27 54.00
CA SER A 4 -3.58 -4.21 52.86
C SER A 4 -2.90 -4.89 51.70
N VAL A 5 -3.51 -5.91 51.10
CA VAL A 5 -3.05 -6.60 49.90
C VAL A 5 -3.93 -6.16 48.73
N SER A 6 -3.34 -5.45 47.77
CA SER A 6 -4.01 -5.12 46.52
C SER A 6 -3.75 -6.24 45.51
N LYS A 7 -4.80 -6.73 44.87
CA LYS A 7 -4.75 -7.76 43.84
C LYS A 7 -5.37 -7.23 42.57
N SER A 8 -4.78 -7.59 41.44
CA SER A 8 -5.31 -7.27 40.14
C SER A 8 -5.04 -8.44 39.20
N PHE A 9 -6.12 -9.03 38.69
CA PHE A 9 -6.03 -10.04 37.65
C PHE A 9 -6.78 -9.56 36.42
N LEU A 10 -6.04 -9.21 35.40
CA LEU A 10 -6.57 -8.76 34.11
C LEU A 10 -6.49 -9.91 33.11
N TRP A 11 -7.51 -10.05 32.30
CA TRP A 11 -7.60 -11.06 31.27
C TRP A 11 -7.96 -10.41 29.94
N ASP A 12 -6.96 -10.31 29.07
CA ASP A 12 -7.09 -9.73 27.74
C ASP A 12 -7.39 -10.86 26.75
N ARG A 13 -8.41 -10.66 25.94
CA ARG A 13 -8.87 -11.61 24.93
C ARG A 13 -8.97 -10.90 23.60
N GLN A 14 -8.37 -11.49 22.58
CA GLN A 14 -8.43 -10.99 21.20
C GLN A 14 -8.97 -12.08 20.30
N PHE A 15 -9.82 -11.69 19.38
CA PHE A 15 -10.38 -12.57 18.38
C PHE A 15 -10.38 -11.84 17.04
N ALA A 16 -9.90 -12.50 15.98
CA ALA A 16 -9.88 -11.95 14.64
C ALA A 16 -10.34 -13.01 13.65
N ILE A 17 -11.23 -12.62 12.76
CA ILE A 17 -11.70 -13.43 11.64
C ILE A 17 -11.51 -12.66 10.36
N GLN A 18 -10.91 -13.31 9.38
CA GLN A 18 -10.78 -12.81 8.04
C GLN A 18 -11.55 -13.71 7.07
N TRP A 19 -12.43 -13.11 6.26
CA TRP A 19 -13.19 -13.79 5.23
C TRP A 19 -12.87 -13.21 3.87
N ASN A 20 -12.57 -14.08 2.93
CA ASN A 20 -12.46 -13.75 1.51
C ASN A 20 -13.65 -14.41 0.81
N LEU A 21 -14.81 -13.74 0.81
CA LEU A 21 -16.04 -14.28 0.23
C LEU A 21 -15.95 -14.40 -1.29
N LEU A 22 -15.28 -13.46 -1.91
CA LEU A 22 -15.00 -13.43 -3.35
C LEU A 22 -13.55 -12.95 -3.55
N GLN A 23 -12.99 -13.19 -4.73
CA GLN A 23 -11.68 -12.61 -5.09
C GLN A 23 -11.68 -11.07 -5.01
N SER A 24 -12.87 -10.47 -5.13
CA SER A 24 -13.08 -9.02 -5.09
C SER A 24 -13.56 -8.50 -3.75
N LEU A 25 -13.98 -9.36 -2.82
CA LEU A 25 -14.55 -8.95 -1.52
C LEU A 25 -13.80 -9.63 -0.38
N SER A 26 -13.10 -8.83 0.39
CA SER A 26 -12.44 -9.23 1.64
C SER A 26 -13.08 -8.51 2.82
N MET A 27 -13.26 -9.24 3.91
CA MET A 27 -13.81 -8.74 5.17
C MET A 27 -12.91 -9.17 6.32
N ASN A 28 -12.74 -8.29 7.27
CA ASN A 28 -12.00 -8.54 8.51
C ASN A 28 -12.80 -8.04 9.70
N LEU A 29 -13.00 -8.88 10.68
CA LEU A 29 -13.60 -8.56 11.96
C LEU A 29 -12.58 -8.85 13.05
N SER A 30 -12.26 -7.87 13.87
CA SER A 30 -11.44 -8.06 15.06
C SER A 30 -12.14 -7.53 16.30
N THR A 31 -12.00 -8.26 17.39
CA THR A 31 -12.51 -7.85 18.70
C THR A 31 -11.41 -7.98 19.74
N ALA A 32 -11.36 -7.03 20.65
CA ALA A 32 -10.51 -7.06 21.83
C ALA A 32 -11.37 -6.79 23.07
N THR A 33 -11.19 -7.59 24.09
CA THR A 33 -11.92 -7.46 25.36
C THR A 33 -10.93 -7.50 26.50
N ASN A 34 -10.89 -6.45 27.28
CA ASN A 34 -10.15 -6.41 28.53
C ASN A 34 -11.13 -6.65 29.65
N ALA A 35 -10.92 -7.73 30.40
CA ALA A 35 -11.76 -8.14 31.51
C ALA A 35 -10.95 -8.22 32.79
N ARG A 36 -11.61 -7.92 33.91
CA ARG A 36 -11.06 -8.11 35.23
C ARG A 36 -11.64 -9.36 35.84
N ILE A 37 -10.77 -10.21 36.34
CA ILE A 37 -11.19 -11.36 37.19
C ILE A 37 -11.31 -10.84 38.60
N GLU A 38 -12.50 -10.94 39.16
CA GLU A 38 -12.76 -10.45 40.51
C GLU A 38 -12.25 -11.47 41.55
N GLU A 39 -11.41 -10.94 42.41
CA GLU A 39 -10.86 -11.68 43.53
C GLU A 39 -11.34 -11.06 44.85
N PRO A 40 -11.79 -11.86 45.83
CA PRO A 40 -12.08 -11.38 47.19
C PRO A 40 -10.86 -10.69 47.79
N SER A 41 -11.10 -9.63 48.56
CA SER A 41 -10.06 -8.95 49.32
C SER A 41 -9.49 -9.88 50.42
N GLY A 42 -8.21 -9.65 50.76
CA GLY A 42 -7.55 -10.42 51.84
C GLY A 42 -6.37 -11.27 51.31
N ALA A 43 -5.59 -11.80 52.26
CA ALA A 43 -4.44 -12.63 51.94
C ALA A 43 -4.88 -14.06 51.58
N VAL A 44 -4.40 -14.62 50.49
CA VAL A 44 -4.71 -15.98 50.06
C VAL A 44 -3.60 -16.91 50.53
N ASN A 45 -3.84 -17.66 51.59
CA ASN A 45 -2.91 -18.64 52.10
C ASN A 45 -3.64 -19.93 52.50
N LYS A 46 -3.46 -20.97 51.70
CA LYS A 46 -4.10 -22.28 51.92
C LYS A 46 -3.80 -22.92 53.28
N ARG A 47 -2.61 -22.65 53.85
CA ARG A 47 -2.18 -23.29 55.11
C ARG A 47 -2.70 -22.56 56.33
N LEU A 48 -2.82 -21.24 56.27
CA LEU A 48 -3.23 -20.40 57.41
C LEU A 48 -4.73 -20.09 57.39
N PHE A 49 -5.33 -19.99 56.19
CA PHE A 49 -6.71 -19.56 55.99
C PHE A 49 -7.41 -20.48 54.96
N ALA A 50 -7.69 -21.72 55.35
CA ALA A 50 -8.23 -22.74 54.44
C ALA A 50 -9.64 -22.41 53.91
N GLU A 51 -10.49 -21.80 54.73
CA GLU A 51 -11.86 -21.41 54.35
C GLU A 51 -11.81 -20.24 53.35
N GLU A 52 -11.02 -19.21 53.62
CA GLU A 52 -10.85 -18.05 52.76
C GLU A 52 -10.24 -18.44 51.42
N TYR A 53 -9.30 -19.41 51.43
CA TYR A 53 -8.75 -19.97 50.20
C TYR A 53 -9.81 -20.65 49.34
N THR A 54 -10.74 -21.35 49.93
CA THR A 54 -11.83 -22.06 49.24
C THR A 54 -12.78 -21.03 48.58
N ILE A 55 -13.16 -19.99 49.32
CA ILE A 55 -14.01 -18.91 48.86
C ILE A 55 -13.31 -18.16 47.68
N TRP A 56 -12.03 -17.84 47.85
CA TRP A 56 -11.23 -17.22 46.78
C TRP A 56 -11.21 -18.10 45.50
N LYS A 57 -10.92 -19.40 45.67
CA LYS A 57 -10.85 -20.34 44.57
C LYS A 57 -12.18 -20.43 43.79
N ASP A 58 -13.29 -20.51 44.52
CA ASP A 58 -14.63 -20.62 43.91
C ASP A 58 -15.03 -19.31 43.24
N SER A 59 -14.71 -18.16 43.81
CA SER A 59 -14.93 -16.85 43.23
C SER A 59 -14.16 -16.69 41.93
N VAL A 60 -12.85 -16.97 41.94
CA VAL A 60 -12.01 -16.87 40.73
C VAL A 60 -12.47 -17.84 39.65
N LYS A 61 -12.81 -19.11 40.04
CA LYS A 61 -13.32 -20.08 39.09
C LYS A 61 -14.65 -19.66 38.45
N ASN A 62 -15.54 -19.09 39.26
CA ASN A 62 -16.81 -18.56 38.78
C ASN A 62 -16.60 -17.36 37.84
N SER A 63 -15.74 -16.43 38.22
CA SER A 63 -15.37 -15.26 37.39
C SER A 63 -14.77 -15.70 36.06
N LEU A 64 -13.87 -16.71 36.07
CA LEU A 64 -13.29 -17.26 34.82
C LEU A 64 -14.36 -17.95 33.94
N ARG A 65 -15.33 -18.69 34.55
CA ARG A 65 -16.42 -19.29 33.76
C ARG A 65 -17.28 -18.26 33.03
N HIS A 66 -17.49 -17.11 33.63
CA HIS A 66 -18.24 -15.98 33.04
C HIS A 66 -17.34 -15.02 32.25
N PHE A 67 -16.10 -15.43 31.96
CA PHE A 67 -15.13 -14.63 31.20
C PHE A 67 -14.73 -13.31 31.88
N GLY A 68 -14.85 -13.20 33.19
CA GLY A 68 -14.56 -12.03 33.97
C GLY A 68 -15.55 -10.87 33.74
N THR A 69 -15.33 -9.81 34.47
CA THR A 69 -16.10 -8.56 34.32
C THR A 69 -15.45 -7.72 33.23
N PRO A 70 -16.09 -7.49 32.07
CA PRO A 70 -15.51 -6.69 31.01
C PRO A 70 -15.35 -5.24 31.47
N TRP A 71 -14.19 -4.68 31.18
CA TRP A 71 -13.85 -3.29 31.48
C TRP A 71 -13.83 -2.45 30.21
N GLU A 72 -13.28 -3.02 29.15
CA GLU A 72 -13.18 -2.41 27.84
C GLU A 72 -13.51 -3.44 26.77
N TYR A 73 -14.29 -3.05 25.79
CA TYR A 73 -14.59 -3.84 24.62
C TYR A 73 -14.37 -3.01 23.37
N GLN A 74 -13.55 -3.49 22.47
CA GLN A 74 -13.27 -2.86 21.20
C GLN A 74 -13.60 -3.83 20.07
N GLN A 75 -14.30 -3.35 19.06
CA GLN A 75 -14.58 -4.10 17.85
C GLN A 75 -14.23 -3.25 16.63
N SER A 76 -13.57 -3.85 15.66
CA SER A 76 -13.34 -3.23 14.37
C SER A 76 -13.79 -4.17 13.25
N PHE A 77 -14.49 -3.60 12.30
CA PHE A 77 -14.93 -4.27 11.09
C PHE A 77 -14.39 -3.52 9.88
N ASN A 78 -13.76 -4.25 8.97
CA ASN A 78 -13.25 -3.72 7.71
C ASN A 78 -13.77 -4.59 6.57
N ALA A 79 -14.35 -3.97 5.56
CA ALA A 79 -14.77 -4.63 4.33
C ALA A 79 -14.19 -3.87 3.14
N THR A 80 -13.53 -4.58 2.24
CA THR A 80 -12.96 -4.01 1.00
C THR A 80 -13.53 -4.74 -0.19
N LEU A 81 -14.14 -3.97 -1.09
CA LEU A 81 -14.72 -4.45 -2.34
C LEU A 81 -13.95 -3.84 -3.52
N ASN A 82 -13.28 -4.67 -4.29
CA ASN A 82 -12.69 -4.31 -5.57
C ASN A 82 -13.67 -4.70 -6.67
N VAL A 83 -14.39 -3.73 -7.22
CA VAL A 83 -15.38 -4.02 -8.27
C VAL A 83 -14.67 -4.47 -9.55
N PRO A 84 -14.92 -5.70 -10.06
CA PRO A 84 -14.19 -6.26 -11.20
C PRO A 84 -14.68 -5.69 -12.54
N LEU A 85 -14.59 -4.37 -12.71
CA LEU A 85 -15.02 -3.66 -13.92
C LEU A 85 -14.22 -4.09 -15.16
N ASN A 86 -13.01 -4.63 -14.95
CA ASN A 86 -12.16 -5.14 -16.04
C ASN A 86 -12.80 -6.31 -16.81
N ASN A 87 -13.71 -7.05 -16.17
CA ASN A 87 -14.41 -8.17 -16.78
C ASN A 87 -15.52 -7.70 -17.75
N ILE A 88 -15.89 -6.42 -17.66
CA ILE A 88 -16.88 -5.80 -18.53
C ILE A 88 -16.15 -5.03 -19.64
N PRO A 89 -16.23 -5.47 -20.92
CA PRO A 89 -15.44 -4.88 -22.00
C PRO A 89 -15.65 -3.38 -22.21
N SER A 90 -16.82 -2.85 -21.84
CA SER A 90 -17.11 -1.42 -21.93
C SER A 90 -16.52 -0.62 -20.79
N LEU A 91 -16.23 -1.22 -19.62
CA LEU A 91 -15.80 -0.56 -18.39
C LEU A 91 -14.36 -0.86 -17.98
N ASN A 92 -13.59 -1.61 -18.77
CA ASN A 92 -12.21 -2.00 -18.46
C ASN A 92 -11.20 -0.83 -18.36
N TRP A 93 -11.63 0.39 -18.68
CA TRP A 93 -10.88 1.62 -18.51
C TRP A 93 -11.07 2.27 -17.13
N MET A 94 -11.92 1.65 -16.28
CA MET A 94 -12.22 2.09 -14.93
C MET A 94 -11.83 1.03 -13.92
N THR A 95 -11.32 1.46 -12.77
CA THR A 95 -11.20 0.62 -11.57
C THR A 95 -11.93 1.30 -10.43
N LEU A 96 -12.69 0.55 -9.67
CA LEU A 96 -13.46 1.04 -8.54
C LEU A 96 -13.16 0.17 -7.33
N THR A 97 -12.72 0.80 -6.25
CA THR A 97 -12.51 0.16 -4.96
C THR A 97 -13.35 0.87 -3.92
N SER A 98 -14.14 0.12 -3.19
CA SER A 98 -14.92 0.62 -2.05
C SER A 98 -14.41 -0.04 -0.78
N SER A 99 -14.23 0.72 0.28
CA SER A 99 -13.87 0.21 1.60
C SER A 99 -14.79 0.79 2.66
N TYR A 100 -15.26 -0.07 3.53
CA TYR A 100 -16.06 0.30 4.69
C TYR A 100 -15.32 -0.10 5.96
N ASN A 101 -15.11 0.85 6.85
CA ASN A 101 -14.50 0.64 8.15
C ASN A 101 -15.49 1.07 9.23
N ALA A 102 -15.73 0.20 10.20
CA ALA A 102 -16.55 0.51 11.36
C ALA A 102 -15.78 0.14 12.62
N THR A 103 -15.83 1.01 13.62
CA THR A 103 -15.26 0.77 14.94
C THR A 103 -16.34 0.98 16.01
N TYR A 104 -16.34 0.10 16.99
CA TYR A 104 -17.18 0.18 18.17
C TYR A 104 -16.29 0.05 19.40
N ASN A 105 -16.34 1.03 20.28
CA ASN A 105 -15.62 1.03 21.54
C ASN A 105 -16.62 1.21 22.69
N TRP A 106 -16.55 0.31 23.65
CA TRP A 106 -17.31 0.38 24.87
C TRP A 106 -16.35 0.37 26.07
N ASN A 107 -16.50 1.34 26.94
CA ASN A 107 -15.75 1.43 28.18
C ASN A 107 -16.72 1.45 29.35
N ARG A 108 -16.42 0.63 30.37
CA ARG A 108 -17.16 0.65 31.63
C ARG A 108 -16.89 1.94 32.37
N GLY A 109 -17.94 2.60 32.83
CA GLY A 109 -17.81 3.78 33.68
C GLY A 109 -17.21 3.48 35.02
N ALA A 110 -16.48 4.43 35.58
CA ALA A 110 -15.97 4.35 36.93
C ALA A 110 -17.13 4.32 37.96
N THR A 111 -16.96 3.57 39.03
CA THR A 111 -17.85 3.60 40.18
C THR A 111 -17.22 4.58 41.20
N ILE A 112 -17.97 5.61 41.56
CA ILE A 112 -17.49 6.64 42.54
C ILE A 112 -17.72 6.11 43.97
N ASP A 113 -18.87 5.48 44.19
CA ASP A 113 -19.26 4.82 45.43
C ASP A 113 -19.94 3.48 45.08
N ASP A 114 -20.14 2.61 46.09
CA ASP A 114 -20.80 1.33 45.89
C ASP A 114 -22.16 1.40 45.20
N THR A 115 -22.79 2.57 45.17
CA THR A 115 -24.13 2.79 44.60
C THR A 115 -24.15 3.72 43.39
N THR A 116 -23.06 4.49 43.15
CA THR A 116 -23.05 5.51 42.09
C THR A 116 -22.07 5.16 41.00
N SER A 117 -22.60 4.79 39.80
CA SER A 117 -21.81 4.57 38.59
C SER A 117 -21.92 5.79 37.64
N VAL A 118 -20.80 6.22 37.06
CA VAL A 118 -20.76 7.32 36.09
C VAL A 118 -21.42 6.95 34.77
N GLY A 119 -21.75 5.67 34.59
CA GLY A 119 -22.31 5.16 33.33
C GLY A 119 -21.22 4.73 32.35
N ASN A 120 -21.61 3.90 31.38
CA ASN A 120 -20.70 3.37 30.37
C ASN A 120 -20.57 4.35 29.20
N THR A 121 -19.39 4.41 28.60
CA THR A 121 -19.14 5.20 27.41
C THR A 121 -19.15 4.31 26.18
N ILE A 122 -19.92 4.73 25.15
CA ILE A 122 -19.99 4.05 23.86
C ILE A 122 -19.55 5.03 22.80
N ASN A 123 -18.61 4.60 21.94
CA ASN A 123 -18.18 5.37 20.79
C ASN A 123 -18.26 4.49 19.53
N ASN A 124 -19.06 4.97 18.57
CA ASN A 124 -19.26 4.33 17.27
C ASN A 124 -18.76 5.23 16.17
N GLN A 125 -17.99 4.66 15.23
CA GLN A 125 -17.53 5.35 14.05
C GLN A 125 -17.67 4.44 12.82
N GLY A 126 -18.27 4.99 11.76
CA GLY A 126 -18.35 4.36 10.45
C GLY A 126 -17.71 5.26 9.39
N ARG A 127 -16.93 4.68 8.48
CA ARG A 127 -16.31 5.38 7.34
C ARG A 127 -16.50 4.55 6.09
N LEU A 128 -17.11 5.15 5.09
CA LEU A 128 -17.18 4.62 3.73
C LEU A 128 -16.21 5.42 2.85
N SER A 129 -15.34 4.74 2.14
CA SER A 129 -14.43 5.34 1.16
C SER A 129 -14.64 4.67 -0.18
N VAL A 130 -14.79 5.46 -1.23
CA VAL A 130 -14.95 4.98 -2.60
C VAL A 130 -13.87 5.64 -3.45
N ASN A 131 -13.00 4.84 -4.07
CA ASN A 131 -11.90 5.29 -4.90
C ASN A 131 -12.11 4.79 -6.33
N GLY A 132 -12.21 5.72 -7.27
CA GLY A 132 -12.30 5.45 -8.70
C GLY A 132 -11.02 5.90 -9.40
N ARG A 133 -10.52 5.08 -10.32
CA ARG A 133 -9.43 5.43 -11.23
C ARG A 133 -9.91 5.26 -12.66
N PHE A 134 -9.66 6.27 -13.49
CA PHE A 134 -10.09 6.32 -14.88
C PHE A 134 -8.86 6.36 -15.80
N ASN A 135 -8.74 5.40 -16.70
CA ASN A 135 -7.71 5.38 -17.72
C ASN A 135 -8.31 5.80 -19.06
N PHE A 136 -8.26 7.08 -19.33
CA PHE A 136 -8.84 7.67 -20.56
C PHE A 136 -8.09 7.22 -21.81
N GLU A 137 -6.81 6.88 -21.73
CA GLU A 137 -6.07 6.35 -22.87
C GLU A 137 -6.66 5.01 -23.32
N THR A 138 -6.99 4.13 -22.38
CA THR A 138 -7.70 2.87 -22.69
C THR A 138 -9.07 3.13 -23.29
N LEU A 139 -9.80 4.14 -22.80
CA LEU A 139 -11.10 4.53 -23.34
C LEU A 139 -10.96 5.07 -24.77
N TYR A 140 -10.01 5.96 -25.02
CA TYR A 140 -9.78 6.55 -26.34
C TYR A 140 -9.36 5.51 -27.37
N ASN A 141 -8.56 4.53 -26.96
CA ASN A 141 -8.11 3.45 -27.84
C ASN A 141 -9.23 2.48 -28.27
N LYS A 142 -10.42 2.53 -27.63
CA LYS A 142 -11.60 1.77 -28.07
C LYS A 142 -12.24 2.34 -29.34
N SER A 143 -12.17 3.65 -29.52
CA SER A 143 -12.63 4.28 -30.76
C SER A 143 -11.54 4.20 -31.83
N LYS A 144 -11.85 3.61 -33.00
CA LYS A 144 -10.91 3.52 -34.13
C LYS A 144 -10.39 4.89 -34.54
N PHE A 145 -11.26 5.90 -34.50
CA PHE A 145 -10.91 7.28 -34.84
C PHE A 145 -9.92 7.86 -33.81
N LEU A 146 -10.25 7.81 -32.53
CA LEU A 146 -9.42 8.37 -31.46
C LEU A 146 -8.07 7.63 -31.35
N LYS A 147 -8.06 6.32 -31.55
CA LYS A 147 -6.83 5.52 -31.63
C LYS A 147 -5.91 6.00 -32.76
N SER A 148 -6.48 6.27 -33.94
CA SER A 148 -5.69 6.78 -35.08
C SER A 148 -5.12 8.18 -34.81
N VAL A 149 -5.87 9.04 -34.16
CA VAL A 149 -5.40 10.36 -33.76
C VAL A 149 -4.26 10.24 -32.74
N ASN A 150 -4.43 9.43 -31.71
CA ASN A 150 -3.42 9.24 -30.66
C ASN A 150 -2.10 8.66 -31.24
N GLN A 151 -2.20 7.70 -32.15
CA GLN A 151 -1.03 7.17 -32.87
C GLN A 151 -0.30 8.22 -33.70
N LYS A 152 -1.04 9.12 -34.37
CA LYS A 152 -0.42 10.21 -35.14
C LYS A 152 0.36 11.18 -34.23
N PHE A 153 -0.14 11.48 -33.03
CA PHE A 153 0.56 12.34 -32.09
C PHE A 153 1.78 11.66 -31.47
N ASN A 154 1.67 10.40 -31.07
CA ASN A 154 2.79 9.64 -30.52
C ASN A 154 3.91 9.43 -31.53
N ASN A 155 3.57 9.20 -32.81
CA ASN A 155 4.56 9.08 -33.88
C ASN A 155 5.26 10.41 -34.19
N ARG A 156 4.61 11.56 -33.99
CA ARG A 156 5.27 12.87 -34.13
C ARG A 156 6.35 13.11 -33.05
N GLY A 157 6.12 12.64 -31.84
CA GLY A 157 7.12 12.71 -30.76
C GLY A 157 8.35 11.83 -30.98
N ASN A 158 8.19 10.69 -31.63
CA ASN A 158 9.29 9.79 -31.98
C ASN A 158 10.05 10.20 -33.24
N ASN A 159 9.42 10.94 -34.15
CA ASN A 159 10.08 11.44 -35.35
C ASN A 159 11.09 12.60 -35.08
N SER A 160 11.11 13.15 -33.85
CA SER A 160 12.17 14.11 -33.46
C SER A 160 13.52 13.43 -33.21
N ARG A 161 13.57 12.10 -33.23
CA ARG A 161 14.80 11.29 -33.20
C ARG A 161 14.95 10.48 -34.50
N VAL A 162 14.69 11.08 -35.64
CA VAL A 162 15.27 10.53 -36.89
C VAL A 162 16.78 10.57 -36.66
N PRO A 163 17.49 9.40 -36.64
CA PRO A 163 18.92 9.42 -36.65
C PRO A 163 19.27 10.18 -37.90
N GLN A 164 19.81 11.41 -37.75
CA GLN A 164 20.41 12.09 -38.89
C GLN A 164 21.37 11.10 -39.50
N LYS A 165 21.02 10.55 -40.65
CA LYS A 165 21.91 9.72 -41.45
C LYS A 165 23.10 10.64 -41.69
N ARG A 166 24.11 10.56 -40.84
CA ARG A 166 25.34 11.31 -41.04
C ARG A 166 25.87 10.82 -42.36
N ASN A 167 25.67 11.59 -43.41
CA ASN A 167 26.24 11.27 -44.70
C ASN A 167 27.75 11.25 -44.51
N ARG A 168 28.30 10.07 -44.38
CA ARG A 168 29.74 9.85 -44.22
C ARG A 168 30.26 9.35 -45.57
N TYR A 169 31.16 10.06 -46.16
CA TYR A 169 31.88 9.63 -47.33
C TYR A 169 33.27 9.18 -46.87
N GLN A 170 33.68 8.02 -47.27
CA GLN A 170 35.00 7.46 -46.95
C GLN A 170 35.61 6.94 -48.25
N ARG A 171 36.83 7.40 -48.56
CA ARG A 171 37.59 6.98 -49.73
C ARG A 171 39.08 6.87 -49.36
N THR A 172 39.70 5.82 -49.79
CA THR A 172 41.17 5.66 -49.69
C THR A 172 41.80 6.33 -50.93
N VAL A 173 42.73 7.18 -50.68
CA VAL A 173 43.46 7.89 -51.75
C VAL A 173 44.95 7.66 -51.54
N THR A 174 45.62 7.27 -52.62
CA THR A 174 47.10 7.14 -52.59
C THR A 174 47.69 8.45 -53.10
N LEU A 175 48.43 9.15 -52.22
CA LEU A 175 49.16 10.37 -52.57
C LEU A 175 50.63 10.04 -52.75
N ARG A 176 51.23 10.62 -53.76
CA ARG A 176 52.69 10.70 -53.93
C ARG A 176 53.21 11.95 -53.24
N ALA A 177 54.47 11.97 -52.85
CA ALA A 177 55.06 13.13 -52.22
C ALA A 177 54.86 14.37 -53.13
N ASP A 178 54.52 15.50 -52.50
CA ASP A 178 54.27 16.79 -53.16
C ASP A 178 53.08 16.84 -54.13
N THR A 179 52.19 15.87 -54.07
CA THR A 179 50.97 15.91 -54.92
C THR A 179 49.73 16.21 -54.12
N SER A 180 48.77 16.93 -54.75
CA SER A 180 47.44 17.13 -54.22
C SER A 180 46.42 16.36 -55.03
N THR A 181 45.38 15.87 -54.41
CA THR A 181 44.31 15.14 -55.08
C THR A 181 42.95 15.77 -54.76
N LEU A 182 42.16 15.97 -55.79
CA LEU A 182 40.79 16.45 -55.65
C LEU A 182 39.84 15.26 -55.36
N VAL A 183 39.25 15.26 -54.18
CA VAL A 183 38.27 14.23 -53.81
C VAL A 183 36.88 14.85 -53.94
N LYS A 184 36.08 14.39 -54.92
CA LYS A 184 34.68 14.77 -55.05
C LYS A 184 33.85 13.93 -54.09
N HIS A 185 33.11 14.57 -53.20
CA HIS A 185 32.16 13.96 -52.28
C HIS A 185 30.72 14.42 -52.60
N ASN A 186 29.76 13.58 -52.41
CA ASN A 186 28.35 13.92 -52.63
C ASN A 186 27.59 14.06 -51.30
N LEU A 187 28.15 14.84 -50.36
CA LEU A 187 27.60 15.01 -49.02
C LEU A 187 26.56 16.11 -48.89
N GLY A 188 26.33 16.88 -50.00
CA GLY A 188 25.39 18.02 -49.99
C GLY A 188 25.81 19.18 -49.08
N SER A 189 27.03 19.15 -48.53
CA SER A 189 27.59 20.21 -47.66
C SER A 189 28.69 21.00 -48.35
N LYS A 190 28.65 22.30 -48.22
CA LYS A 190 29.71 23.21 -48.74
C LYS A 190 30.97 23.23 -47.82
N LYS A 191 30.81 22.80 -46.57
CA LYS A 191 31.90 22.76 -45.57
C LYS A 191 31.93 21.42 -44.87
N PRO A 192 32.41 20.35 -45.50
CA PRO A 192 32.54 19.04 -44.83
C PRO A 192 33.66 19.06 -43.80
N VAL A 193 33.47 18.33 -42.71
CA VAL A 193 34.58 18.05 -41.80
C VAL A 193 35.38 16.91 -42.41
N VAL A 194 36.68 17.16 -42.66
CA VAL A 194 37.57 16.20 -43.28
C VAL A 194 38.59 15.74 -42.25
N SER A 195 38.77 14.43 -42.16
CA SER A 195 39.86 13.82 -41.38
C SER A 195 40.57 12.78 -42.23
N ALA A 196 41.86 12.66 -42.09
CA ALA A 196 42.64 11.63 -42.74
C ALA A 196 43.39 10.80 -41.71
N THR A 197 43.57 9.51 -41.98
CA THR A 197 44.40 8.63 -41.19
C THR A 197 45.45 7.93 -42.10
N LEU A 198 46.65 7.82 -41.63
CA LEU A 198 47.72 7.05 -42.29
C LEU A 198 48.09 5.90 -41.35
N LYS A 199 48.00 4.66 -41.82
CA LYS A 199 48.24 3.45 -41.03
C LYS A 199 47.47 3.41 -39.67
N GLY A 200 46.27 4.04 -39.59
CA GLY A 200 45.42 4.06 -38.40
C GLY A 200 45.67 5.27 -37.48
N GLU A 201 46.70 6.07 -37.66
CA GLU A 201 46.95 7.30 -36.91
C GLU A 201 46.39 8.52 -37.63
N ALA A 202 45.96 9.52 -36.83
CA ALA A 202 45.44 10.78 -37.41
C ALA A 202 46.51 11.53 -38.20
N TYR A 203 46.19 11.88 -39.43
CA TYR A 203 47.16 12.60 -40.32
C TYR A 203 46.68 14.06 -40.52
N PRO A 204 47.56 15.03 -40.29
CA PRO A 204 47.23 16.41 -40.47
C PRO A 204 47.00 16.73 -41.95
N ILE A 205 45.85 17.29 -42.28
CA ILE A 205 45.48 17.71 -43.63
C ILE A 205 45.31 19.20 -43.69
N LYS A 206 45.83 19.80 -44.75
CA LYS A 206 45.54 21.17 -45.14
C LYS A 206 44.58 21.11 -46.32
N TYR A 207 43.41 21.74 -46.19
CA TYR A 207 42.44 21.86 -47.28
C TYR A 207 42.17 23.34 -47.57
N LYS A 208 41.94 23.65 -48.82
CA LYS A 208 41.54 24.97 -49.29
C LYS A 208 40.01 25.04 -49.45
#